data_fb5bcbd1caeb3b4969972af9b24b0b8a
#
_entry.id   fb5bcbd1caeb3b4969972af9b24b0b8a
#
_cell.length_a   1.000
_cell.length_b   1.000
_cell.length_c   1.000
_cell.angle_alpha   90.00
_cell.angle_beta   90.00
_cell.angle_gamma   90.00
#
_symmetry.space_group_name_H-M   'P 1'
#
loop_
_entity.id
_entity.type
_entity.pdbx_description
1 polymer ?
#
loop_
_entity_poly.entity_id
_entity_poly.type
_entity_poly.pdbx_seq_one_letter_code
_entity_poly.pdbx_strand_id
1 'polypeptide(L)'
;LIRTMPHLKRGDALCVYNTWAHTYVLDAMSMRAARLAPDSLRYRELKECARSQVKKLNELASAMGGWGYLTYSGFSKRPAAQPTSFLTGTVLISAWMAGKSFGLSLDDKIFTRALKFLKSQRTPAGTYVYSLSHSFYPGRPINRHTGSPDSRL
;
A
#
# COMPACT_ATOMS: atom_id res chain seq x y z
N LEU A 1 -1.50 -18.20 -9.94
CA LEU A 1 -1.47 -16.82 -9.45
C LEU A 1 -1.02 -15.86 -10.56
N ILE A 2 0.19 -16.01 -11.13
CA ILE A 2 0.72 -15.10 -12.17
C ILE A 2 -0.21 -15.00 -13.37
N ARG A 3 -0.78 -16.12 -13.86
CA ARG A 3 -1.68 -16.15 -15.01
C ARG A 3 -3.06 -15.55 -14.72
N THR A 4 -3.52 -15.58 -13.49
CA THR A 4 -4.84 -15.10 -13.09
C THR A 4 -4.86 -13.64 -12.67
N MET A 5 -3.73 -13.10 -12.22
CA MET A 5 -3.63 -11.72 -11.73
C MET A 5 -4.12 -10.64 -12.71
N PRO A 6 -3.79 -10.70 -14.02
CA PRO A 6 -4.28 -9.71 -14.98
C PRO A 6 -5.81 -9.74 -15.17
N HIS A 7 -6.44 -10.86 -14.80
CA HIS A 7 -7.87 -11.11 -14.99
C HIS A 7 -8.69 -10.95 -13.71
N LEU A 8 -8.06 -10.57 -12.58
CA LEU A 8 -8.80 -10.30 -11.36
C LEU A 8 -9.73 -9.11 -11.55
N LYS A 9 -11.01 -9.40 -11.55
CA LYS A 9 -12.08 -8.42 -11.61
C LYS A 9 -12.73 -8.29 -10.25
N ARG A 10 -13.35 -7.14 -10.01
CA ARG A 10 -14.15 -6.88 -8.81
C ARG A 10 -15.31 -7.86 -8.74
N GLY A 11 -15.56 -8.43 -7.57
CA GLY A 11 -16.79 -9.14 -7.28
C GLY A 11 -17.98 -8.19 -7.13
N ASP A 12 -17.71 -6.95 -6.68
CA ASP A 12 -18.71 -5.89 -6.53
C ASP A 12 -18.11 -4.57 -7.03
N ALA A 13 -18.89 -3.81 -7.79
CA ALA A 13 -18.48 -2.51 -8.32
C ALA A 13 -18.23 -1.45 -7.21
N LEU A 14 -18.83 -1.62 -6.03
CA LEU A 14 -18.74 -0.71 -4.88
C LEU A 14 -17.61 -1.10 -3.90
N CYS A 15 -17.20 -2.37 -3.87
CA CYS A 15 -16.19 -2.88 -2.95
C CYS A 15 -14.83 -3.02 -3.65
N VAL A 16 -13.96 -2.04 -3.46
CA VAL A 16 -12.69 -1.95 -4.19
C VAL A 16 -11.50 -1.96 -3.26
N TYR A 17 -11.26 -3.08 -2.60
CA TYR A 17 -10.08 -3.30 -1.77
C TYR A 17 -8.83 -3.69 -2.58
N ASN A 18 -8.67 -3.13 -3.77
CA ASN A 18 -7.60 -3.52 -4.71
C ASN A 18 -6.20 -3.26 -4.17
N THR A 19 -6.00 -2.20 -3.38
CA THR A 19 -4.68 -1.89 -2.80
C THR A 19 -4.15 -3.06 -1.99
N TRP A 20 -4.98 -3.68 -1.14
CA TRP A 20 -4.61 -4.87 -0.38
C TRP A 20 -4.21 -6.04 -1.29
N ALA A 21 -5.01 -6.31 -2.33
CA ALA A 21 -4.73 -7.41 -3.24
C ALA A 21 -3.37 -7.23 -3.94
N HIS A 22 -3.08 -6.02 -4.44
CA HIS A 22 -1.80 -5.72 -5.07
C HIS A 22 -0.63 -5.83 -4.08
N THR A 23 -0.82 -5.39 -2.85
CA THR A 23 0.19 -5.45 -1.79
C THR A 23 0.52 -6.89 -1.41
N TYR A 24 -0.48 -7.71 -1.09
CA TYR A 24 -0.24 -9.11 -0.73
C TYR A 24 0.32 -9.96 -1.87
N VAL A 25 -0.06 -9.66 -3.11
CA VAL A 25 0.53 -10.33 -4.27
C VAL A 25 2.00 -9.96 -4.42
N LEU A 26 2.35 -8.69 -4.21
CA LEU A 26 3.73 -8.23 -4.26
C LEU A 26 4.58 -8.91 -3.18
N ASP A 27 4.05 -9.05 -1.95
CA ASP A 27 4.70 -9.78 -0.86
C ASP A 27 4.94 -11.24 -1.21
N ALA A 28 3.90 -11.94 -1.65
CA ALA A 28 4.01 -13.35 -2.04
C ALA A 28 5.04 -13.58 -3.14
N MET A 29 5.11 -12.68 -4.12
CA MET A 29 6.12 -12.72 -5.18
C MET A 29 7.53 -12.47 -4.65
N SER A 30 7.70 -11.49 -3.77
CA SER A 30 8.99 -11.15 -3.16
C SER A 30 9.51 -12.32 -2.30
N MET A 31 8.64 -12.92 -1.50
CA MET A 31 8.98 -14.11 -0.70
C MET A 31 9.33 -15.31 -1.57
N ARG A 32 8.62 -15.51 -2.69
CA ARG A 32 8.90 -16.60 -3.62
C ARG A 32 10.21 -16.39 -4.36
N ALA A 33 10.51 -15.17 -4.76
CA ALA A 33 11.74 -14.82 -5.46
C ALA A 33 13.00 -15.18 -4.68
N ALA A 34 12.97 -15.03 -3.35
CA ALA A 34 14.09 -15.40 -2.47
C ALA A 34 14.49 -16.88 -2.55
N ARG A 35 13.64 -17.73 -3.13
CA ARG A 35 13.87 -19.18 -3.28
C ARG A 35 14.17 -19.59 -4.72
N LEU A 36 14.43 -18.65 -5.61
CA LEU A 36 14.67 -18.90 -7.03
C LEU A 36 16.05 -18.33 -7.45
N ALA A 37 16.68 -19.01 -8.39
CA ALA A 37 17.86 -18.45 -9.04
C ALA A 37 17.48 -17.20 -9.85
N PRO A 38 18.22 -16.08 -9.71
CA PRO A 38 17.89 -14.81 -10.37
C PRO A 38 17.84 -14.84 -11.90
N ASP A 39 18.55 -15.78 -12.51
CA ASP A 39 18.62 -16.02 -13.95
C ASP A 39 17.53 -16.97 -14.47
N SER A 40 16.78 -17.62 -13.56
CA SER A 40 15.72 -18.56 -13.93
C SER A 40 14.57 -17.88 -14.66
N LEU A 41 13.95 -18.60 -15.61
CA LEU A 41 12.75 -18.12 -16.30
C LEU A 41 11.65 -17.72 -15.29
N ARG A 42 11.50 -18.54 -14.25
CA ARG A 42 10.48 -18.32 -13.21
C ARG A 42 10.71 -17.03 -12.42
N TYR A 43 11.95 -16.70 -12.09
CA TYR A 43 12.28 -15.44 -11.44
C TYR A 43 11.95 -14.23 -12.35
N ARG A 44 12.27 -14.33 -13.64
CA ARG A 44 11.96 -13.27 -14.62
C ARG A 44 10.45 -13.04 -14.74
N GLU A 45 9.64 -14.11 -14.83
CA GLU A 45 8.18 -14.02 -14.84
C GLU A 45 7.63 -13.34 -13.56
N LEU A 46 8.15 -13.73 -12.40
CA LEU A 46 7.77 -13.10 -11.12
C LEU A 46 8.12 -11.61 -11.10
N LYS A 47 9.31 -11.27 -11.55
CA LYS A 47 9.77 -9.87 -11.61
C LYS A 47 8.86 -9.00 -12.49
N GLU A 48 8.45 -9.48 -13.66
CA GLU A 48 7.54 -8.74 -14.53
C GLU A 48 6.15 -8.58 -13.89
N CYS A 49 5.64 -9.62 -13.24
CA CYS A 49 4.40 -9.53 -12.51
C CYS A 49 4.51 -8.56 -11.32
N ALA A 50 5.60 -8.61 -10.55
CA ALA A 50 5.86 -7.68 -9.45
C ALA A 50 5.96 -6.23 -9.95
N ARG A 51 6.60 -5.98 -11.09
CA ARG A 51 6.65 -4.66 -11.73
C ARG A 51 5.26 -4.11 -12.02
N SER A 52 4.37 -4.97 -12.52
CA SER A 52 2.98 -4.57 -12.77
C SER A 52 2.24 -4.19 -11.49
N GLN A 53 2.51 -4.88 -10.36
CA GLN A 53 1.93 -4.54 -9.06
C GLN A 53 2.45 -3.20 -8.53
N VAL A 54 3.77 -2.97 -8.60
CA VAL A 54 4.38 -1.68 -8.22
C VAL A 54 3.79 -0.54 -9.05
N LYS A 55 3.63 -0.73 -10.36
CA LYS A 55 2.96 0.24 -11.23
C LYS A 55 1.54 0.54 -10.75
N LYS A 56 0.76 -0.49 -10.42
CA LYS A 56 -0.60 -0.33 -9.89
C LYS A 56 -0.60 0.42 -8.55
N LEU A 57 0.31 0.10 -7.64
CA LEU A 57 0.41 0.81 -6.37
C LEU A 57 0.77 2.29 -6.58
N ASN A 58 1.61 2.63 -7.55
CA ASN A 58 1.87 4.02 -7.92
C ASN A 58 0.60 4.73 -8.44
N GLU A 59 -0.18 4.07 -9.30
CA GLU A 59 -1.45 4.61 -9.84
C GLU A 59 -2.53 4.81 -8.75
N LEU A 60 -2.51 3.98 -7.69
CA LEU A 60 -3.48 3.99 -6.59
C LEU A 60 -3.10 4.93 -5.44
N ALA A 61 -1.93 5.54 -5.50
CA ALA A 61 -1.46 6.44 -4.45
C ALA A 61 -2.34 7.70 -4.36
N SER A 62 -2.72 8.07 -3.14
CA SER A 62 -3.48 9.29 -2.87
C SER A 62 -2.63 10.54 -3.13
N ALA A 63 -3.27 11.59 -3.63
CA ALA A 63 -2.63 12.90 -3.74
C ALA A 63 -2.18 13.48 -2.38
N MET A 64 -2.82 13.06 -1.28
CA MET A 64 -2.47 13.43 0.09
C MET A 64 -1.27 12.66 0.63
N GLY A 65 -0.77 11.67 -0.10
CA GLY A 65 0.28 10.74 0.31
C GLY A 65 -0.28 9.44 0.89
N GLY A 66 0.35 8.32 0.57
CA GLY A 66 -0.07 7.00 1.04
C GLY A 66 -1.26 6.39 0.30
N TRP A 67 -1.87 5.39 0.89
CA TRP A 67 -2.93 4.57 0.27
C TRP A 67 -4.11 4.38 1.19
N GLY A 68 -5.31 4.35 0.59
CA GLY A 68 -6.55 4.00 1.25
C GLY A 68 -7.09 2.65 0.76
N TYR A 69 -8.08 2.12 1.45
CA TYR A 69 -8.74 0.86 1.08
C TYR A 69 -9.40 0.92 -0.28
N LEU A 70 -10.11 2.01 -0.51
CA LEU A 70 -10.88 2.20 -1.71
C LEU A 70 -10.00 2.83 -2.78
N THR A 71 -9.90 2.18 -3.92
CA THR A 71 -9.12 2.70 -5.05
C THR A 71 -9.82 3.85 -5.75
N TYR A 72 -11.14 3.91 -5.66
CA TYR A 72 -11.94 4.99 -6.23
C TYR A 72 -13.05 5.40 -5.27
N SER A 73 -13.36 6.69 -5.18
CA SER A 73 -14.56 7.16 -4.51
C SER A 73 -15.76 6.91 -5.43
N GLY A 74 -16.64 5.96 -5.08
CA GLY A 74 -17.92 5.67 -5.71
C GLY A 74 -18.01 5.83 -7.24
N PHE A 75 -18.13 7.04 -7.71
CA PHE A 75 -18.30 7.38 -9.13
C PHE A 75 -17.07 8.01 -9.79
N SER A 76 -15.96 8.16 -9.06
CA SER A 76 -14.75 8.81 -9.55
C SER A 76 -13.71 7.77 -9.99
N LYS A 77 -13.06 8.01 -11.13
CA LYS A 77 -11.87 7.26 -11.58
C LYS A 77 -10.58 7.70 -10.85
N ARG A 78 -10.67 8.58 -9.87
CA ARG A 78 -9.52 9.07 -9.11
C ARG A 78 -9.27 8.20 -7.88
N PRO A 79 -8.02 8.00 -7.48
CA PRO A 79 -7.69 7.31 -6.24
C PRO A 79 -8.40 7.93 -5.04
N ALA A 80 -8.77 7.10 -4.07
CA ALA A 80 -9.44 7.58 -2.86
C ALA A 80 -8.63 8.67 -2.17
N ALA A 81 -9.32 9.72 -1.73
CA ALA A 81 -8.67 10.88 -1.12
C ALA A 81 -8.16 10.61 0.30
N GLN A 82 -8.62 9.55 0.96
CA GLN A 82 -8.32 9.27 2.38
C GLN A 82 -7.39 8.07 2.53
N PRO A 83 -6.08 8.31 2.65
CA PRO A 83 -5.13 7.26 2.99
C PRO A 83 -5.28 6.87 4.46
N THR A 84 -4.92 5.61 4.77
CA THR A 84 -4.83 5.11 6.14
C THR A 84 -3.37 4.83 6.49
N SER A 85 -3.00 5.01 7.76
CA SER A 85 -1.62 4.85 8.21
C SER A 85 -1.13 3.43 8.03
N PHE A 86 -1.92 2.45 8.47
CA PHE A 86 -1.50 1.05 8.44
C PHE A 86 -1.41 0.48 7.01
N LEU A 87 -2.34 0.81 6.10
CA LEU A 87 -2.22 0.37 4.71
C LEU A 87 -1.03 1.04 4.02
N THR A 88 -0.79 2.32 4.33
CA THR A 88 0.39 3.03 3.82
C THR A 88 1.67 2.36 4.28
N GLY A 89 1.76 2.01 5.56
CA GLY A 89 2.90 1.28 6.10
C GLY A 89 3.10 -0.09 5.43
N THR A 90 2.02 -0.84 5.27
CA THR A 90 2.07 -2.15 4.60
C THR A 90 2.56 -2.03 3.16
N VAL A 91 2.04 -1.07 2.38
CA VAL A 91 2.51 -0.84 1.00
C VAL A 91 3.99 -0.47 0.96
N LEU A 92 4.46 0.37 1.87
CA LEU A 92 5.89 0.75 1.91
C LEU A 92 6.80 -0.43 2.25
N ILE A 93 6.37 -1.30 3.18
CA ILE A 93 7.09 -2.54 3.50
C ILE A 93 7.14 -3.47 2.29
N SER A 94 6.01 -3.69 1.62
CA SER A 94 5.92 -4.53 0.42
C SER A 94 6.80 -3.99 -0.72
N ALA A 95 6.81 -2.68 -0.91
CA ALA A 95 7.68 -2.03 -1.90
C ALA A 95 9.16 -2.19 -1.54
N TRP A 96 9.52 -2.08 -0.26
CA TRP A 96 10.87 -2.34 0.20
C TRP A 96 11.29 -3.80 -0.06
N MET A 97 10.42 -4.77 0.23
CA MET A 97 10.66 -6.18 -0.07
C MET A 97 10.84 -6.41 -1.58
N ALA A 98 10.03 -5.78 -2.42
CA ALA A 98 10.18 -5.83 -3.87
C ALA A 98 11.49 -5.19 -4.35
N GLY A 99 11.94 -4.15 -3.69
CA GLY A 99 13.26 -3.55 -3.89
C GLY A 99 14.39 -4.54 -3.64
N LYS A 100 14.35 -5.23 -2.50
CA LYS A 100 15.34 -6.26 -2.13
C LYS A 100 15.32 -7.47 -3.08
N SER A 101 14.12 -7.92 -3.47
CA SER A 101 13.97 -9.16 -4.25
C SER A 101 14.14 -8.95 -5.76
N PHE A 102 13.79 -7.79 -6.29
CA PHE A 102 13.68 -7.55 -7.73
C PHE A 102 14.37 -6.26 -8.21
N GLY A 103 14.84 -5.39 -7.31
CA GLY A 103 15.33 -4.07 -7.66
C GLY A 103 14.22 -3.12 -8.14
N LEU A 104 12.98 -3.29 -7.65
CA LEU A 104 11.84 -2.47 -7.99
C LEU A 104 11.58 -1.41 -6.92
N SER A 105 11.15 -0.22 -7.29
CA SER A 105 10.82 0.87 -6.37
C SER A 105 9.52 1.55 -6.75
N LEU A 106 8.88 2.16 -5.76
CA LEU A 106 7.84 3.16 -6.01
C LEU A 106 8.48 4.42 -6.63
N ASP A 107 7.65 5.24 -7.26
CA ASP A 107 8.05 6.59 -7.67
C ASP A 107 8.53 7.39 -6.45
N ASP A 108 9.65 8.09 -6.57
CA ASP A 108 10.29 8.82 -5.46
C ASP A 108 9.37 9.89 -4.85
N LYS A 109 8.56 10.56 -5.67
CA LYS A 109 7.61 11.56 -5.19
C LYS A 109 6.47 10.92 -4.40
N ILE A 110 6.02 9.73 -4.83
CA ILE A 110 4.99 8.96 -4.14
C ILE A 110 5.54 8.45 -2.82
N PHE A 111 6.72 7.85 -2.82
CA PHE A 111 7.40 7.36 -1.63
C PHE A 111 7.60 8.47 -0.59
N THR A 112 8.15 9.61 -1.01
CA THR A 112 8.40 10.76 -0.13
C THR A 112 7.11 11.29 0.49
N ARG A 113 6.03 11.41 -0.31
CA ARG A 113 4.72 11.85 0.19
C ARG A 113 4.11 10.85 1.17
N ALA A 114 4.26 9.56 0.91
CA ALA A 114 3.77 8.51 1.80
C ALA A 114 4.49 8.52 3.15
N LEU A 115 5.82 8.71 3.16
CA LEU A 115 6.57 8.87 4.40
C LEU A 115 6.17 10.14 5.17
N LYS A 116 5.95 11.25 4.46
CA LYS A 116 5.49 12.49 5.08
C LYS A 116 4.11 12.30 5.71
N PHE A 117 3.21 11.62 5.01
CA PHE A 117 1.89 11.26 5.54
C PHE A 117 2.03 10.42 6.81
N LEU A 118 2.79 9.32 6.82
CA LEU A 118 2.97 8.51 8.03
C LEU A 118 3.55 9.32 9.20
N LYS A 119 4.55 10.15 8.95
CA LYS A 119 5.12 11.03 9.99
C LYS A 119 4.06 11.94 10.60
N SER A 120 3.14 12.49 9.79
CA SER A 120 2.06 13.35 10.27
C SER A 120 0.98 12.60 11.06
N GLN A 121 0.89 11.28 10.90
CA GLN A 121 -0.08 10.44 11.60
C GLN A 121 0.49 9.84 12.90
N ARG A 122 1.77 10.04 13.18
CA ARG A 122 2.40 9.51 14.39
C ARG A 122 1.97 10.33 15.61
N THR A 123 1.54 9.64 16.64
CA THR A 123 1.20 10.25 17.93
C THR A 123 2.44 10.42 18.80
N PRO A 124 2.42 11.29 19.82
CA PRO A 124 3.50 11.42 20.80
C PRO A 124 3.83 10.09 21.52
N ALA A 125 2.83 9.21 21.67
CA ALA A 125 3.01 7.88 22.27
C ALA A 125 3.67 6.85 21.33
N GLY A 126 4.01 7.24 20.10
CA GLY A 126 4.65 6.35 19.12
C GLY A 126 3.69 5.45 18.33
N THR A 127 2.39 5.59 18.55
CA THR A 127 1.34 4.93 17.76
C THR A 127 0.96 5.78 16.54
N TYR A 128 0.07 5.28 15.69
CA TYR A 128 -0.39 5.99 14.51
C TYR A 128 -1.91 6.19 14.55
N VAL A 129 -2.37 7.35 14.10
CA VAL A 129 -3.80 7.60 13.88
C VAL A 129 -4.24 6.83 12.65
N TYR A 130 -5.45 6.30 12.67
CA TYR A 130 -5.97 5.47 11.58
C TYR A 130 -6.00 6.19 10.22
N SER A 131 -6.50 7.42 10.18
CA SER A 131 -6.58 8.23 8.96
C SER A 131 -6.60 9.73 9.28
N LEU A 132 -6.47 10.57 8.26
CA LEU A 132 -6.53 12.03 8.41
C LEU A 132 -7.83 12.52 9.07
N SER A 133 -8.96 11.88 8.81
CA SER A 133 -10.23 12.24 9.44
C SER A 133 -10.20 12.10 10.96
N HIS A 134 -9.33 11.24 11.50
CA HIS A 134 -9.17 11.07 12.93
C HIS A 134 -8.25 12.11 13.58
N SER A 135 -7.47 12.83 12.80
CA SER A 135 -6.58 13.90 13.29
C SER A 135 -7.30 15.27 13.42
N PHE A 136 -8.52 15.40 12.87
CA PHE A 136 -9.25 16.68 12.82
C PHE A 136 -10.30 16.88 13.90
N TYR A 137 -10.30 16.12 14.99
CA TYR A 137 -11.18 16.37 16.12
C TYR A 137 -10.47 17.20 17.21
N PRO A 138 -10.48 18.56 17.13
CA PRO A 138 -9.93 19.38 18.18
C PRO A 138 -10.73 19.13 19.48
N GLY A 139 -10.03 18.86 20.58
CA GLY A 139 -10.63 18.65 21.89
C GLY A 139 -10.88 17.19 22.29
N ARG A 140 -10.71 16.21 21.40
CA ARG A 140 -10.62 14.80 21.82
C ARG A 140 -9.16 14.40 21.93
N PRO A 141 -8.74 13.79 23.04
CA PRO A 141 -7.41 13.24 23.16
C PRO A 141 -7.27 12.12 22.11
N ILE A 142 -6.72 12.47 20.95
CA ILE A 142 -6.40 11.58 19.82
C ILE A 142 -5.68 10.32 20.32
N ASN A 143 -5.01 10.42 21.45
CA ASN A 143 -4.11 9.42 22.00
C ASN A 143 -4.80 8.27 22.75
N ARG A 144 -6.07 8.36 23.07
CA ARG A 144 -6.72 7.36 23.94
C ARG A 144 -7.61 6.36 23.25
N HIS A 145 -8.21 6.70 22.09
CA HIS A 145 -9.25 5.85 21.51
C HIS A 145 -9.16 5.65 20.00
N THR A 146 -8.29 6.36 19.31
CA THR A 146 -8.18 6.31 17.84
C THR A 146 -6.80 5.87 17.34
N GLY A 147 -5.82 5.81 18.21
CA GLY A 147 -4.60 5.10 17.92
C GLY A 147 -4.87 3.62 18.07
N SER A 148 -5.15 2.93 16.98
CA SER A 148 -5.16 1.48 17.04
C SER A 148 -3.81 1.00 17.56
N PRO A 149 -3.75 0.21 18.64
CA PRO A 149 -2.52 -0.42 19.07
C PRO A 149 -1.92 -1.31 17.97
N ASP A 150 -2.73 -1.67 16.97
CA ASP A 150 -2.35 -2.51 15.84
C ASP A 150 -1.70 -1.74 14.69
N SER A 151 -1.65 -0.41 14.76
CA SER A 151 -0.91 0.43 13.81
C SER A 151 0.55 0.68 14.25
N ARG A 152 1.13 -0.25 14.97
CA ARG A 152 2.58 -0.29 15.18
C ARG A 152 3.23 -0.77 13.88
N LEU A 153 3.93 0.13 13.24
CA LEU A 153 4.81 -0.18 12.12
C LEU A 153 6.16 -0.63 12.64
#